data_8d2b4f45e4dd9810701f939868a8b021
#
_entry.id   8d2b4f45e4dd9810701f939868a8b021
#
_cell.length_a   1.000
_cell.length_b   1.000
_cell.length_c   1.000
_cell.angle_alpha   90.00
_cell.angle_beta   90.00
_cell.angle_gamma   90.00
#
_symmetry.space_group_name_H-M   'P 1'
#
loop_
_entity.id
_entity.type
_entity.pdbx_description
1 polymer ?
#
loop_
_entity_poly.entity_id
_entity_poly.type
_entity_poly.pdbx_seq_one_letter_code
_entity_poly.pdbx_strand_id
1 'polypeptide(L)'
;MKRLIILLFVFGFISCEKVIDLDLEFEDQRIVIEAKINKKVNSNDGFAEVLISETSSYFDNEIKFIDDAEVSITEVETGQSFDLKFDNNKYFLKIDKISLSSEYELNIIHNNNHYQSIEKINPSTNIKSIERGTRESLDEDEIEIVTTIDDQFGYENYYLFEYAKGNLQPVSDEYFDGNTFSFSYFINKNRIENNSLDIVLEGIDEEYFKYIIQIVVQTNTQNGPFSAAPSSIKGNIYCVNNSELKPFGYFKVSEYDSFRLENIVID
;
A
#
# COMPACT_ATOMS: atom_id res chain seq x y z
N MET A 1 -25.54 -60.91 0.48
CA MET A 1 -25.70 -59.43 0.48
C MET A 1 -24.72 -58.73 1.42
N LYS A 2 -24.62 -59.05 2.71
CA LYS A 2 -23.67 -58.35 3.63
C LYS A 2 -22.18 -58.39 3.19
N ARG A 3 -21.71 -59.51 2.65
CA ARG A 3 -20.31 -59.63 2.16
C ARG A 3 -20.01 -58.82 0.89
N LEU A 4 -21.02 -58.61 0.05
CA LEU A 4 -20.89 -57.77 -1.16
C LEU A 4 -20.82 -56.27 -0.82
N ILE A 5 -21.56 -55.83 0.21
CA ILE A 5 -21.54 -54.45 0.72
C ILE A 5 -20.19 -54.10 1.35
N ILE A 6 -19.56 -55.05 2.07
CA ILE A 6 -18.23 -54.88 2.68
C ILE A 6 -17.16 -54.75 1.57
N LEU A 7 -17.27 -55.52 0.49
CA LEU A 7 -16.35 -55.45 -0.63
C LEU A 7 -16.45 -54.08 -1.38
N LEU A 8 -17.66 -53.53 -1.49
CA LEU A 8 -17.89 -52.21 -2.11
C LEU A 8 -17.30 -51.05 -1.27
N PHE A 9 -17.30 -51.22 0.07
CA PHE A 9 -16.76 -50.20 0.99
C PHE A 9 -15.23 -50.17 1.03
N VAL A 10 -14.55 -51.25 0.72
CA VAL A 10 -13.08 -51.33 0.68
C VAL A 10 -12.51 -50.69 -0.58
N PHE A 11 -13.27 -50.61 -1.68
CA PHE A 11 -12.83 -49.96 -2.94
C PHE A 11 -12.94 -48.44 -2.92
N GLY A 12 -13.64 -47.81 -1.93
CA GLY A 12 -13.86 -46.39 -1.82
C GLY A 12 -12.65 -45.56 -1.30
N PHE A 13 -11.58 -46.20 -0.84
CA PHE A 13 -10.45 -45.51 -0.21
C PHE A 13 -9.17 -45.41 -1.10
N ILE A 14 -9.24 -45.78 -2.37
CA ILE A 14 -8.12 -45.54 -3.29
C ILE A 14 -8.34 -44.17 -3.96
N SER A 15 -8.31 -43.10 -3.18
CA SER A 15 -8.07 -41.74 -3.67
C SER A 15 -6.59 -41.59 -3.91
N CYS A 16 -6.14 -41.76 -5.12
CA CYS A 16 -4.80 -41.32 -5.51
C CYS A 16 -4.81 -39.79 -5.54
N GLU A 17 -4.32 -39.14 -4.50
CA GLU A 17 -3.88 -37.75 -4.61
C GLU A 17 -2.65 -37.72 -5.54
N LYS A 18 -2.86 -37.27 -6.75
CA LYS A 18 -1.77 -36.97 -7.65
C LYS A 18 -1.22 -35.62 -7.19
N VAL A 19 -0.10 -35.63 -6.49
CA VAL A 19 0.67 -34.40 -6.25
C VAL A 19 1.05 -33.88 -7.63
N ILE A 20 0.42 -32.80 -8.03
CA ILE A 20 0.82 -32.05 -9.22
C ILE A 20 2.01 -31.22 -8.77
N ASP A 21 3.22 -31.65 -9.10
CA ASP A 21 4.39 -30.77 -9.10
C ASP A 21 4.11 -29.73 -10.19
N LEU A 22 3.65 -28.57 -9.77
CA LEU A 22 3.60 -27.38 -10.61
C LEU A 22 5.05 -26.90 -10.73
N ASP A 23 5.69 -27.21 -11.84
CA ASP A 23 6.86 -26.48 -12.30
C ASP A 23 6.38 -25.06 -12.62
N LEU A 24 6.42 -24.17 -11.62
CA LEU A 24 6.19 -22.75 -11.84
C LEU A 24 7.40 -22.27 -12.64
N GLU A 25 7.18 -21.93 -13.91
CA GLU A 25 8.19 -21.22 -14.68
C GLU A 25 8.61 -20.00 -13.86
N PHE A 26 9.89 -19.94 -13.49
CA PHE A 26 10.44 -18.78 -12.82
C PHE A 26 10.36 -17.62 -13.80
N GLU A 27 9.43 -16.68 -13.57
CA GLU A 27 9.51 -15.38 -14.22
C GLU A 27 10.84 -14.72 -13.79
N ASP A 28 11.48 -14.02 -14.71
CA ASP A 28 12.67 -13.22 -14.40
C ASP A 28 12.38 -12.31 -13.23
N GLN A 29 13.30 -12.23 -12.28
CA GLN A 29 13.17 -11.33 -11.13
C GLN A 29 13.00 -9.90 -11.63
N ARG A 30 11.98 -9.22 -11.12
CA ARG A 30 11.69 -7.84 -11.45
C ARG A 30 11.98 -6.94 -10.26
N ILE A 31 12.41 -5.73 -10.57
CA ILE A 31 12.56 -4.70 -9.56
C ILE A 31 11.19 -4.19 -9.11
N VAL A 32 11.04 -4.01 -7.80
CA VAL A 32 9.87 -3.41 -7.14
C VAL A 32 10.33 -2.09 -6.53
N ILE A 33 9.66 -1.00 -6.86
CA ILE A 33 9.99 0.34 -6.39
C ILE A 33 8.76 0.94 -5.73
N GLU A 34 8.80 1.11 -4.41
CA GLU A 34 7.78 1.80 -3.64
C GLU A 34 8.35 3.14 -3.18
N ALA A 35 7.87 4.22 -3.77
CA ALA A 35 8.41 5.54 -3.55
C ALA A 35 7.34 6.54 -3.12
N LYS A 36 7.69 7.41 -2.18
CA LYS A 36 6.80 8.47 -1.72
C LYS A 36 7.54 9.73 -1.31
N ILE A 37 6.89 10.87 -1.54
CA ILE A 37 7.17 12.13 -0.86
C ILE A 37 5.94 12.46 -0.01
N ASN A 38 6.14 12.61 1.30
CA ASN A 38 5.07 12.96 2.22
C ASN A 38 5.36 14.31 2.87
N LYS A 39 4.42 15.26 2.71
CA LYS A 39 4.44 16.57 3.34
C LYS A 39 3.30 16.63 4.36
N LYS A 40 3.61 17.01 5.59
CA LYS A 40 2.57 17.14 6.61
C LYS A 40 1.64 18.32 6.28
N VAL A 41 0.33 18.12 6.43
CA VAL A 41 -0.67 19.19 6.29
C VAL A 41 -0.32 20.35 7.22
N ASN A 42 -0.45 21.60 6.73
CA ASN A 42 -0.08 22.81 7.45
C ASN A 42 1.40 22.95 7.84
N SER A 43 2.30 22.14 7.27
CA SER A 43 3.76 22.27 7.38
C SER A 43 4.39 22.52 6.02
N ASN A 44 5.62 22.98 5.99
CA ASN A 44 6.40 23.07 4.74
C ASN A 44 7.36 21.90 4.59
N ASP A 45 7.70 21.25 5.68
CA ASP A 45 8.65 20.16 5.73
C ASP A 45 7.97 18.80 5.48
N GLY A 46 8.76 17.85 5.08
CA GLY A 46 8.34 16.48 4.87
C GLY A 46 9.53 15.56 4.67
N PHE A 47 9.29 14.45 4.00
CA PHE A 47 10.34 13.47 3.73
C PHE A 47 10.08 12.73 2.42
N ALA A 48 11.15 12.21 1.87
CA ALA A 48 11.13 11.25 0.78
C ALA A 48 11.58 9.89 1.30
N GLU A 49 10.91 8.84 0.86
CA GLU A 49 11.23 7.45 1.18
C GLU A 49 11.05 6.59 -0.06
N VAL A 50 12.06 5.77 -0.37
CA VAL A 50 12.05 4.85 -1.48
C VAL A 50 12.54 3.49 -1.02
N LEU A 51 11.69 2.47 -1.16
CA LEU A 51 12.05 1.08 -0.98
C LEU A 51 12.28 0.46 -2.35
N ILE A 52 13.42 -0.20 -2.52
CA ILE A 52 13.74 -0.92 -3.75
C ILE A 52 14.02 -2.36 -3.37
N SER A 53 13.33 -3.28 -4.01
CA SER A 53 13.52 -4.72 -3.80
C SER A 53 13.41 -5.50 -5.11
N GLU A 54 13.71 -6.78 -5.05
CA GLU A 54 13.46 -7.72 -6.14
C GLU A 54 12.25 -8.59 -5.80
N THR A 55 11.47 -8.98 -6.82
CA THR A 55 10.44 -10.01 -6.62
C THR A 55 11.12 -11.30 -6.20
N SER A 56 10.54 -11.99 -5.23
CA SER A 56 11.01 -13.30 -4.75
C SER A 56 10.11 -14.42 -5.24
N SER A 57 10.64 -15.64 -5.21
CA SER A 57 9.84 -16.84 -5.44
C SER A 57 8.74 -16.94 -4.36
N TYR A 58 7.61 -17.55 -4.69
CA TYR A 58 6.50 -17.80 -3.75
C TYR A 58 6.94 -18.53 -2.46
N PHE A 59 8.02 -19.31 -2.56
CA PHE A 59 8.58 -20.08 -1.44
C PHE A 59 9.63 -19.33 -0.63
N ASP A 60 10.10 -18.18 -1.11
CA ASP A 60 11.06 -17.35 -0.40
C ASP A 60 10.36 -16.42 0.57
N ASN A 61 10.69 -16.52 1.84
CA ASN A 61 10.11 -15.68 2.89
C ASN A 61 10.89 -14.38 3.16
N GLU A 62 11.98 -14.15 2.42
CA GLU A 62 12.84 -12.98 2.62
C GLU A 62 12.72 -12.00 1.46
N ILE A 63 12.47 -10.73 1.79
CA ILE A 63 12.52 -9.63 0.82
C ILE A 63 13.96 -9.21 0.64
N LYS A 64 14.46 -9.29 -0.59
CA LYS A 64 15.80 -8.84 -0.94
C LYS A 64 15.76 -7.36 -1.31
N PHE A 65 16.19 -6.50 -0.40
CA PHE A 65 16.34 -5.07 -0.65
C PHE A 65 17.58 -4.78 -1.48
N ILE A 66 17.49 -3.74 -2.33
CA ILE A 66 18.58 -3.20 -3.13
C ILE A 66 19.13 -1.98 -2.40
N ASP A 67 20.41 -2.00 -2.04
CA ASP A 67 21.09 -0.98 -1.24
C ASP A 67 22.19 -0.21 -2.00
N ASP A 68 22.43 -0.58 -3.27
CA ASP A 68 23.49 -0.04 -4.12
C ASP A 68 22.96 0.83 -5.29
N ALA A 69 21.68 1.22 -5.27
CA ALA A 69 21.11 2.12 -6.26
C ALA A 69 21.46 3.58 -5.97
N GLU A 70 21.59 4.39 -7.01
CA GLU A 70 21.60 5.85 -6.90
C GLU A 70 20.17 6.35 -6.98
N VAL A 71 19.69 7.02 -5.92
CA VAL A 71 18.30 7.48 -5.81
C VAL A 71 18.27 8.98 -5.59
N SER A 72 17.57 9.71 -6.45
CA SER A 72 17.37 11.14 -6.31
C SER A 72 15.93 11.55 -6.62
N ILE A 73 15.54 12.69 -6.06
CA ILE A 73 14.28 13.38 -6.34
C ILE A 73 14.62 14.78 -6.82
N THR A 74 13.99 15.21 -7.90
CA THR A 74 14.17 16.53 -8.48
C THR A 74 12.85 17.30 -8.46
N GLU A 75 12.83 18.49 -7.88
CA GLU A 75 11.72 19.43 -8.05
C GLU A 75 11.79 20.01 -9.45
N VAL A 76 10.80 19.73 -10.29
CA VAL A 76 10.86 20.00 -11.74
C VAL A 76 10.97 21.49 -12.04
N GLU A 77 10.18 22.32 -11.35
CA GLU A 77 10.13 23.78 -11.61
C GLU A 77 11.43 24.50 -11.28
N THR A 78 12.12 24.05 -10.24
CA THR A 78 13.37 24.70 -9.79
C THR A 78 14.63 24.03 -10.32
N GLY A 79 14.51 22.76 -10.74
CA GLY A 79 15.64 21.90 -11.08
C GLY A 79 16.48 21.49 -9.86
N GLN A 80 15.98 21.73 -8.65
CA GLN A 80 16.69 21.33 -7.43
C GLN A 80 16.59 19.83 -7.24
N SER A 81 17.73 19.17 -7.17
CA SER A 81 17.82 17.72 -6.95
C SER A 81 18.30 17.38 -5.55
N PHE A 82 17.79 16.30 -5.01
CA PHE A 82 18.05 15.80 -3.67
C PHE A 82 18.40 14.31 -3.72
N ASP A 83 19.59 13.97 -3.29
CA ASP A 83 20.04 12.57 -3.20
C ASP A 83 19.55 11.92 -1.89
N LEU A 84 18.93 10.75 -2.03
CA LEU A 84 18.50 9.95 -0.88
C LEU A 84 19.61 9.02 -0.44
N LYS A 85 19.67 8.73 0.86
CA LYS A 85 20.67 7.82 1.44
C LYS A 85 19.99 6.55 1.92
N PHE A 86 20.65 5.43 1.65
CA PHE A 86 20.20 4.12 2.14
C PHE A 86 20.45 3.97 3.64
N ASP A 87 19.40 3.65 4.36
CA ASP A 87 19.43 3.32 5.79
C ASP A 87 18.22 2.45 6.13
N ASN A 88 18.42 1.43 6.95
CA ASN A 88 17.33 0.55 7.43
C ASN A 88 16.42 0.01 6.31
N ASN A 89 17.00 -0.58 5.27
CA ASN A 89 16.33 -1.19 4.10
C ASN A 89 15.52 -0.22 3.23
N LYS A 90 15.80 1.08 3.29
CA LYS A 90 15.17 2.11 2.48
C LYS A 90 16.12 3.26 2.18
N TYR A 91 15.85 3.96 1.09
CA TYR A 91 16.44 5.27 0.81
C TYR A 91 15.58 6.34 1.45
N PHE A 92 16.18 7.26 2.18
CA PHE A 92 15.46 8.26 2.95
C PHE A 92 16.13 9.63 2.88
N LEU A 93 15.30 10.68 2.86
CA LEU A 93 15.73 12.07 2.99
C LEU A 93 14.64 12.89 3.68
N LYS A 94 15.04 13.70 4.67
CA LYS A 94 14.19 14.76 5.21
C LYS A 94 14.29 15.98 4.30
N ILE A 95 13.16 16.57 3.91
CA ILE A 95 13.08 17.75 3.04
C ILE A 95 12.47 18.90 3.84
N ASP A 96 13.21 20.01 3.98
CA ASP A 96 12.80 21.16 4.80
C ASP A 96 11.71 22.02 4.13
N LYS A 97 11.57 21.90 2.80
CA LYS A 97 10.55 22.66 2.06
C LYS A 97 10.07 21.85 0.85
N ILE A 98 8.79 21.52 0.87
CA ILE A 98 8.07 20.87 -0.22
C ILE A 98 7.03 21.86 -0.76
N SER A 99 7.07 22.15 -2.04
CA SER A 99 6.14 23.05 -2.72
C SER A 99 4.86 22.31 -3.11
N LEU A 100 3.70 22.90 -2.83
CA LEU A 100 2.40 22.34 -3.23
C LEU A 100 2.09 22.48 -4.72
N SER A 101 2.81 23.38 -5.43
CA SER A 101 2.56 23.66 -6.84
C SER A 101 3.56 22.98 -7.77
N SER A 102 4.55 22.28 -7.21
CA SER A 102 5.62 21.66 -7.99
C SER A 102 5.32 20.22 -8.34
N GLU A 103 5.89 19.79 -9.48
CA GLU A 103 6.05 18.39 -9.83
C GLU A 103 7.37 17.87 -9.29
N TYR A 104 7.40 16.61 -8.93
CA TYR A 104 8.58 15.93 -8.43
C TYR A 104 8.91 14.74 -9.31
N GLU A 105 10.16 14.67 -9.74
CA GLU A 105 10.68 13.59 -10.55
C GLU A 105 11.52 12.66 -9.68
N LEU A 106 11.14 11.41 -9.64
CA LEU A 106 11.94 10.32 -9.07
C LEU A 106 12.92 9.82 -10.13
N ASN A 107 14.19 9.72 -9.77
CA ASN A 107 15.23 9.12 -10.60
C ASN A 107 15.96 8.02 -9.82
N ILE A 108 16.07 6.83 -10.40
CA ILE A 108 16.78 5.69 -9.82
C ILE A 108 17.70 5.10 -10.88
N ILE A 109 18.99 4.96 -10.54
CA ILE A 109 19.97 4.28 -11.39
C ILE A 109 20.42 3.02 -10.66
N HIS A 110 20.19 1.85 -11.27
CA HIS A 110 20.63 0.56 -10.77
C HIS A 110 20.96 -0.39 -11.93
N ASN A 111 22.08 -1.06 -11.87
CA ASN A 111 22.56 -2.01 -12.91
C ASN A 111 22.49 -1.44 -14.35
N ASN A 112 22.93 -0.18 -14.55
CA ASN A 112 22.85 0.57 -15.80
C ASN A 112 21.44 0.83 -16.34
N ASN A 113 20.41 0.55 -15.58
CA ASN A 113 19.03 0.91 -15.90
C ASN A 113 18.64 2.20 -15.18
N HIS A 114 17.88 3.04 -15.87
CA HIS A 114 17.37 4.30 -15.34
C HIS A 114 15.85 4.23 -15.22
N TYR A 115 15.36 4.22 -13.99
CA TYR A 115 13.93 4.23 -13.69
C TYR A 115 13.49 5.62 -13.30
N GLN A 116 12.31 6.01 -13.78
CA GLN A 116 11.79 7.37 -13.62
C GLN A 116 10.28 7.37 -13.42
N SER A 117 9.80 8.36 -12.68
CA SER A 117 8.39 8.73 -12.57
C SER A 117 8.28 10.20 -12.21
N ILE A 118 7.19 10.87 -12.62
CA ILE A 118 6.91 12.28 -12.29
C ILE A 118 5.52 12.32 -11.69
N GLU A 119 5.42 13.00 -10.54
CA GLU A 119 4.16 13.14 -9.81
C GLU A 119 3.99 14.54 -9.21
N LYS A 120 2.73 14.95 -9.07
CA LYS A 120 2.31 16.15 -8.35
C LYS A 120 1.92 15.82 -6.93
N ILE A 121 2.03 16.83 -6.06
CA ILE A 121 1.53 16.65 -4.70
C ILE A 121 0.00 16.64 -4.68
N ASN A 122 -0.56 15.63 -4.04
CA ASN A 122 -1.99 15.50 -3.82
C ASN A 122 -2.34 16.07 -2.45
N PRO A 123 -3.25 17.07 -2.38
CA PRO A 123 -3.63 17.68 -1.12
C PRO A 123 -4.38 16.72 -0.22
N SER A 124 -4.24 16.90 1.08
CA SER A 124 -4.99 16.17 2.11
C SER A 124 -5.66 17.14 3.06
N THR A 125 -6.43 16.61 4.00
CA THR A 125 -7.05 17.36 5.08
C THR A 125 -6.55 16.88 6.44
N ASN A 126 -6.88 17.63 7.50
CA ASN A 126 -6.56 17.19 8.85
C ASN A 126 -7.58 16.15 9.34
N ILE A 127 -7.08 15.20 10.12
CA ILE A 127 -7.92 14.34 10.93
C ILE A 127 -8.54 15.18 12.06
N LYS A 128 -9.86 15.28 12.08
CA LYS A 128 -10.59 16.08 13.07
C LYS A 128 -10.74 15.37 14.39
N SER A 129 -11.09 14.10 14.35
CA SER A 129 -11.18 13.23 15.54
C SER A 129 -11.02 11.77 15.16
N ILE A 130 -10.50 11.01 16.12
CA ILE A 130 -10.50 9.54 16.07
C ILE A 130 -10.97 9.04 17.43
N GLU A 131 -11.90 8.09 17.42
CA GLU A 131 -12.43 7.49 18.64
C GLU A 131 -12.76 6.02 18.44
N ARG A 132 -12.78 5.25 19.54
CA ARG A 132 -13.35 3.91 19.51
C ARG A 132 -14.84 4.01 19.31
N GLY A 133 -15.36 3.35 18.28
CA GLY A 133 -16.78 3.25 18.03
C GLY A 133 -17.47 2.27 18.99
N THR A 134 -18.78 2.21 18.86
CA THR A 134 -19.65 1.37 19.71
C THR A 134 -20.34 0.24 18.93
N ARG A 135 -20.15 0.18 17.61
CA ARG A 135 -20.73 -0.89 16.80
C ARG A 135 -19.93 -2.16 16.97
N GLU A 136 -20.64 -3.28 17.08
CA GLU A 136 -20.05 -4.60 17.12
C GLU A 136 -19.76 -5.10 15.70
N SER A 137 -18.61 -5.74 15.51
CA SER A 137 -18.30 -6.48 14.29
C SER A 137 -18.94 -7.86 14.35
N LEU A 138 -19.08 -8.51 13.18
CA LEU A 138 -19.41 -9.93 13.09
C LEU A 138 -18.23 -10.81 13.54
N ASP A 139 -17.02 -10.28 13.51
CA ASP A 139 -15.81 -10.89 14.04
C ASP A 139 -15.56 -10.33 15.45
N GLU A 140 -15.57 -11.22 16.46
CA GLU A 140 -15.36 -10.86 17.88
C GLU A 140 -13.93 -10.32 18.13
N ASP A 141 -12.99 -10.61 17.23
CA ASP A 141 -11.61 -10.13 17.30
C ASP A 141 -11.41 -8.72 16.72
N GLU A 142 -12.47 -8.06 16.26
CA GLU A 142 -12.40 -6.70 15.71
C GLU A 142 -13.05 -5.68 16.64
N ILE A 143 -12.56 -4.44 16.54
CA ILE A 143 -13.20 -3.26 17.14
C ILE A 143 -13.42 -2.18 16.09
N GLU A 144 -14.45 -1.37 16.30
CA GLU A 144 -14.74 -0.21 15.47
C GLU A 144 -13.83 0.96 15.85
N ILE A 145 -13.24 1.59 14.83
CA ILE A 145 -12.57 2.89 14.91
C ILE A 145 -13.33 3.86 14.03
N VAL A 146 -13.73 4.98 14.60
CA VAL A 146 -14.43 6.06 13.89
C VAL A 146 -13.46 7.21 13.67
N THR A 147 -13.18 7.54 12.41
CA THR A 147 -12.30 8.64 12.01
C THR A 147 -13.14 9.71 11.33
N THR A 148 -13.04 10.95 11.79
CA THR A 148 -13.77 12.10 11.23
C THR A 148 -12.80 13.05 10.56
N ILE A 149 -13.15 13.49 9.34
CA ILE A 149 -12.42 14.51 8.58
C ILE A 149 -13.39 15.61 8.11
N ASP A 150 -12.82 16.78 7.77
CA ASP A 150 -13.54 17.84 7.05
C ASP A 150 -12.99 17.87 5.62
N ASP A 151 -13.83 17.52 4.66
CA ASP A 151 -13.45 17.49 3.26
C ASP A 151 -13.47 18.89 2.62
N GLN A 152 -12.70 19.07 1.52
CA GLN A 152 -12.60 20.34 0.80
C GLN A 152 -13.60 20.38 -0.36
N PHE A 153 -14.49 21.36 -0.35
CA PHE A 153 -15.54 21.51 -1.37
C PHE A 153 -14.99 21.83 -2.77
N GLY A 154 -15.56 21.20 -3.78
CA GLY A 154 -15.45 21.60 -5.18
C GLY A 154 -14.31 20.93 -5.95
N TYR A 155 -13.67 19.94 -5.39
CA TYR A 155 -12.67 19.08 -6.04
C TYR A 155 -13.01 17.63 -5.73
N GLU A 156 -12.80 16.75 -6.70
CA GLU A 156 -12.86 15.32 -6.46
C GLU A 156 -11.59 14.89 -5.71
N ASN A 157 -11.76 14.52 -4.45
CA ASN A 157 -10.67 14.14 -3.57
C ASN A 157 -10.64 12.61 -3.36
N TYR A 158 -9.45 12.09 -3.35
CA TYR A 158 -9.18 10.70 -3.00
C TYR A 158 -8.28 10.67 -1.77
N TYR A 159 -8.62 9.83 -0.82
CA TYR A 159 -7.93 9.69 0.44
C TYR A 159 -7.47 8.25 0.65
N LEU A 160 -6.32 8.09 1.28
CA LEU A 160 -5.86 6.81 1.77
C LEU A 160 -5.71 6.87 3.29
N PHE A 161 -6.51 6.10 3.98
CA PHE A 161 -6.31 5.84 5.40
C PHE A 161 -5.42 4.61 5.58
N GLU A 162 -4.47 4.69 6.49
CA GLU A 162 -3.70 3.55 6.97
C GLU A 162 -3.97 3.40 8.47
N TYR A 163 -4.72 2.35 8.85
CA TYR A 163 -5.03 1.99 10.24
C TYR A 163 -4.04 0.93 10.72
N ALA A 164 -3.02 1.32 11.46
CA ALA A 164 -1.82 0.55 11.70
C ALA A 164 -1.08 0.20 10.39
N LYS A 165 0.16 -0.23 10.49
CA LYS A 165 0.97 -0.49 9.30
C LYS A 165 0.35 -1.57 8.39
N GLY A 166 0.08 -1.20 7.16
CA GLY A 166 -0.38 -2.11 6.10
C GLY A 166 -1.89 -2.34 6.02
N ASN A 167 -2.71 -1.75 6.91
CA ASN A 167 -4.17 -1.81 6.77
C ASN A 167 -4.65 -0.58 5.99
N LEU A 168 -4.71 -0.71 4.69
CA LEU A 168 -5.01 0.36 3.76
C LEU A 168 -6.50 0.43 3.44
N GLN A 169 -7.09 1.63 3.56
CA GLN A 169 -8.47 1.91 3.23
C GLN A 169 -8.52 3.12 2.29
N PRO A 170 -8.59 2.91 0.97
CA PRO A 170 -8.80 3.97 0.01
C PRO A 170 -10.25 4.44 0.02
N VAL A 171 -10.47 5.75 -0.06
CA VAL A 171 -11.80 6.39 -0.03
C VAL A 171 -11.86 7.52 -1.06
N SER A 172 -12.98 7.64 -1.77
CA SER A 172 -13.33 8.78 -2.63
C SER A 172 -14.37 9.63 -1.93
N ASP A 173 -14.33 10.94 -2.13
CA ASP A 173 -15.30 11.91 -1.58
C ASP A 173 -16.63 11.99 -2.33
N GLU A 174 -16.84 11.16 -3.34
CA GLU A 174 -18.02 11.16 -4.23
C GLU A 174 -19.37 11.40 -3.50
N TYR A 175 -19.48 10.94 -2.25
CA TYR A 175 -20.71 11.04 -1.46
C TYR A 175 -20.67 12.05 -0.32
N PHE A 176 -19.56 12.78 -0.13
CA PHE A 176 -19.42 13.72 1.00
C PHE A 176 -18.63 15.01 0.65
N ASP A 177 -18.46 15.34 -0.64
CA ASP A 177 -17.75 16.54 -1.12
C ASP A 177 -18.11 17.78 -0.30
N GLY A 178 -17.10 18.41 0.29
CA GLY A 178 -17.19 19.61 1.09
C GLY A 178 -17.87 19.47 2.47
N ASN A 179 -18.04 18.25 2.96
CA ASN A 179 -18.72 18.01 4.23
C ASN A 179 -17.79 17.37 5.27
N THR A 180 -18.17 17.55 6.54
CA THR A 180 -17.61 16.71 7.60
C THR A 180 -18.14 15.29 7.44
N PHE A 181 -17.25 14.31 7.38
CA PHE A 181 -17.63 12.92 7.24
C PHE A 181 -16.91 12.04 8.26
N SER A 182 -17.62 11.03 8.77
CA SER A 182 -17.09 10.06 9.73
C SER A 182 -17.09 8.67 9.12
N PHE A 183 -15.94 8.05 9.09
CA PHE A 183 -15.71 6.69 8.60
C PHE A 183 -15.68 5.73 9.77
N SER A 184 -16.35 4.59 9.61
CA SER A 184 -16.16 3.45 10.49
C SER A 184 -15.27 2.42 9.83
N TYR A 185 -14.21 2.05 10.51
CA TYR A 185 -13.32 0.97 10.12
C TYR A 185 -13.24 -0.06 11.24
N PHE A 186 -13.36 -1.34 10.89
CA PHE A 186 -13.19 -2.44 11.84
C PHE A 186 -11.77 -2.96 11.74
N ILE A 187 -11.05 -2.90 12.86
CA ILE A 187 -9.65 -3.36 12.93
C ILE A 187 -9.52 -4.53 13.88
N ASN A 188 -8.74 -5.52 13.48
CA ASN A 188 -8.45 -6.66 14.34
C ASN A 188 -7.63 -6.23 15.55
N LYS A 189 -8.03 -6.67 16.75
CA LYS A 189 -7.42 -6.35 18.05
C LYS A 189 -5.92 -6.61 18.09
N ASN A 190 -5.42 -7.59 17.34
CA ASN A 190 -3.99 -7.94 17.28
C ASN A 190 -3.12 -6.86 16.58
N ARG A 191 -3.74 -5.89 15.90
CA ARG A 191 -3.06 -4.75 15.28
C ARG A 191 -2.88 -3.56 16.22
N ILE A 192 -3.47 -3.64 17.41
CA ILE A 192 -3.39 -2.59 18.42
C ILE A 192 -2.22 -2.88 19.34
N GLU A 193 -1.21 -2.04 19.30
CA GLU A 193 0.00 -2.20 20.10
C GLU A 193 -0.02 -1.29 21.32
N ASN A 194 0.24 -1.85 22.50
CA ASN A 194 0.27 -1.09 23.76
C ASN A 194 -0.98 -0.21 24.00
N ASN A 195 -2.18 -0.74 23.66
CA ASN A 195 -3.45 -0.02 23.74
C ASN A 195 -3.47 1.28 22.91
N SER A 196 -2.71 1.33 21.83
CA SER A 196 -2.65 2.48 20.92
C SER A 196 -2.68 2.05 19.46
N LEU A 197 -3.14 2.94 18.61
CA LEU A 197 -3.26 2.78 17.18
C LEU A 197 -2.77 4.02 16.47
N ASP A 198 -1.81 3.86 15.56
CA ASP A 198 -1.39 4.94 14.67
C ASP A 198 -2.26 4.92 13.42
N ILE A 199 -2.81 6.09 13.07
CA ILE A 199 -3.62 6.29 11.87
C ILE A 199 -2.97 7.40 11.05
N VAL A 200 -2.80 7.13 9.75
CA VAL A 200 -2.30 8.10 8.77
C VAL A 200 -3.40 8.35 7.74
N LEU A 201 -3.59 9.60 7.38
CA LEU A 201 -4.46 10.04 6.29
C LEU A 201 -3.59 10.71 5.23
N GLU A 202 -3.62 10.22 4.01
CA GLU A 202 -2.91 10.79 2.87
C GLU A 202 -3.90 11.23 1.79
N GLY A 203 -3.63 12.38 1.15
CA GLY A 203 -4.27 12.73 -0.11
C GLY A 203 -3.59 11.98 -1.25
N ILE A 204 -4.37 11.39 -2.13
CA ILE A 204 -3.88 10.62 -3.27
C ILE A 204 -4.61 11.03 -4.55
N ASP A 205 -4.05 10.71 -5.70
CA ASP A 205 -4.74 10.88 -6.98
C ASP A 205 -5.62 9.67 -7.33
N GLU A 206 -6.44 9.83 -8.36
CA GLU A 206 -7.34 8.79 -8.85
C GLU A 206 -6.59 7.55 -9.35
N GLU A 207 -5.41 7.72 -9.94
CA GLU A 207 -4.62 6.62 -10.49
C GLU A 207 -4.05 5.75 -9.36
N TYR A 208 -3.50 6.39 -8.33
CA TYR A 208 -3.04 5.67 -7.14
C TYR A 208 -4.19 5.04 -6.36
N PHE A 209 -5.34 5.71 -6.28
CA PHE A 209 -6.56 5.13 -5.69
C PHE A 209 -6.96 3.82 -6.38
N LYS A 210 -7.01 3.81 -7.72
CA LYS A 210 -7.30 2.59 -8.50
C LYS A 210 -6.23 1.51 -8.33
N TYR A 211 -4.96 1.93 -8.24
CA TYR A 211 -3.84 1.03 -7.99
C TYR A 211 -3.97 0.31 -6.64
N ILE A 212 -4.25 1.07 -5.57
CA ILE A 212 -4.41 0.50 -4.22
C ILE A 212 -5.66 -0.39 -4.11
N ILE A 213 -6.77 -0.02 -4.73
CA ILE A 213 -7.96 -0.90 -4.77
C ILE A 213 -7.60 -2.27 -5.36
N GLN A 214 -6.84 -2.32 -6.45
CA GLN A 214 -6.43 -3.59 -7.05
C GLN A 214 -5.55 -4.41 -6.10
N ILE A 215 -4.63 -3.78 -5.37
CA ILE A 215 -3.81 -4.46 -4.35
C ILE A 215 -4.69 -5.02 -3.24
N VAL A 216 -5.57 -4.19 -2.66
CA VAL A 216 -6.46 -4.58 -1.56
C VAL A 216 -7.38 -5.75 -1.97
N VAL A 217 -7.95 -5.68 -3.17
CA VAL A 217 -8.80 -6.76 -3.70
C VAL A 217 -7.99 -8.05 -3.88
N GLN A 218 -6.80 -7.99 -4.44
CA GLN A 218 -5.98 -9.18 -4.67
C GLN A 218 -5.48 -9.82 -3.36
N THR A 219 -5.13 -9.02 -2.36
CA THR A 219 -4.69 -9.54 -1.06
C THR A 219 -5.83 -10.15 -0.25
N ASN A 220 -7.04 -9.61 -0.34
CA ASN A 220 -8.20 -10.09 0.44
C ASN A 220 -8.92 -11.28 -0.20
N THR A 221 -8.78 -11.51 -1.51
CA THR A 221 -9.53 -12.57 -2.24
C THR A 221 -8.79 -13.89 -2.39
N GLN A 222 -7.57 -14.04 -1.87
CA GLN A 222 -6.71 -15.21 -2.11
C GLN A 222 -7.21 -16.55 -1.54
N ASN A 223 -8.30 -16.58 -0.77
CA ASN A 223 -8.73 -17.78 -0.04
C ASN A 223 -10.08 -18.39 -0.52
N GLY A 224 -10.64 -17.96 -1.64
CA GLY A 224 -11.95 -18.44 -2.11
C GLY A 224 -11.87 -19.28 -3.39
N PRO A 225 -12.81 -20.25 -3.58
CA PRO A 225 -12.87 -21.04 -4.82
C PRO A 225 -13.22 -20.22 -6.06
N PHE A 226 -13.55 -18.96 -5.91
CA PHE A 226 -13.85 -17.98 -6.96
C PHE A 226 -12.85 -16.83 -7.01
N SER A 227 -11.67 -16.97 -6.36
CA SER A 227 -10.63 -15.95 -6.42
C SER A 227 -10.19 -15.76 -7.86
N ALA A 228 -10.15 -14.50 -8.32
CA ALA A 228 -9.57 -14.17 -9.61
C ALA A 228 -8.07 -14.48 -9.60
N ALA A 229 -7.55 -14.95 -10.72
CA ALA A 229 -6.10 -15.10 -10.84
C ALA A 229 -5.41 -13.75 -10.60
N PRO A 230 -4.32 -13.71 -9.81
CA PRO A 230 -3.57 -12.48 -9.61
C PRO A 230 -3.19 -11.87 -10.97
N SER A 231 -3.48 -10.60 -11.14
CA SER A 231 -3.08 -9.86 -12.35
C SER A 231 -1.89 -8.96 -12.01
N SER A 232 -1.03 -8.74 -12.99
CA SER A 232 0.06 -7.76 -12.85
C SER A 232 -0.53 -6.35 -12.73
N ILE A 233 -0.34 -5.72 -11.58
CA ILE A 233 -0.79 -4.34 -11.34
C ILE A 233 0.27 -3.41 -11.91
N LYS A 234 -0.13 -2.52 -12.82
CA LYS A 234 0.78 -1.55 -13.44
C LYS A 234 0.91 -0.33 -12.54
N GLY A 235 2.13 0.01 -12.17
CA GLY A 235 2.47 1.28 -11.52
C GLY A 235 2.74 2.41 -12.51
N ASN A 236 3.26 3.53 -12.01
CA ASN A 236 3.60 4.72 -12.77
C ASN A 236 5.11 4.88 -13.03
N ILE A 237 5.93 3.93 -12.63
CA ILE A 237 7.39 3.97 -12.81
C ILE A 237 7.75 3.23 -14.10
N TYR A 238 8.68 3.78 -14.88
CA TYR A 238 9.15 3.18 -16.13
C TYR A 238 10.67 3.21 -16.24
N CYS A 239 11.23 2.31 -17.03
CA CYS A 239 12.65 2.31 -17.34
C CYS A 239 12.90 3.11 -18.63
N VAL A 240 13.68 4.19 -18.50
CA VAL A 240 13.90 5.16 -19.58
C VAL A 240 14.72 4.58 -20.73
N ASN A 241 15.75 3.79 -20.39
CA ASN A 241 16.71 3.27 -21.36
C ASN A 241 16.45 1.81 -21.79
N ASN A 242 15.40 1.16 -21.23
CA ASN A 242 15.00 -0.17 -21.61
C ASN A 242 13.48 -0.38 -21.39
N SER A 243 12.70 -0.24 -22.44
CA SER A 243 11.22 -0.34 -22.38
C SER A 243 10.68 -1.77 -22.11
N GLU A 244 11.54 -2.80 -22.23
CA GLU A 244 11.16 -4.18 -21.90
C GLU A 244 11.12 -4.42 -20.40
N LEU A 245 11.91 -3.65 -19.63
CA LEU A 245 11.89 -3.69 -18.17
C LEU A 245 10.68 -2.95 -17.66
N LYS A 246 9.80 -3.68 -16.98
CA LYS A 246 8.57 -3.16 -16.36
C LYS A 246 8.69 -3.32 -14.86
N PRO A 247 9.15 -2.29 -14.13
CA PRO A 247 9.21 -2.35 -12.68
C PRO A 247 7.79 -2.45 -12.11
N PHE A 248 7.69 -3.07 -10.94
CA PHE A 248 6.49 -3.01 -10.11
C PHE A 248 6.61 -1.85 -9.12
N GLY A 249 5.48 -1.48 -8.54
CA GLY A 249 5.41 -0.45 -7.51
C GLY A 249 4.90 0.87 -8.04
N TYR A 250 4.98 1.91 -7.22
CA TYR A 250 4.40 3.21 -7.50
C TYR A 250 5.21 4.32 -6.82
N PHE A 251 5.26 5.48 -7.46
CA PHE A 251 5.73 6.73 -6.87
C PHE A 251 4.54 7.63 -6.62
N LYS A 252 4.38 8.13 -5.39
CA LYS A 252 3.33 9.08 -5.02
C LYS A 252 3.89 10.28 -4.29
N VAL A 253 3.21 11.43 -4.41
CA VAL A 253 3.52 12.65 -3.67
C VAL A 253 2.25 13.13 -2.98
N SER A 254 2.25 13.16 -1.65
CA SER A 254 1.05 13.34 -0.84
C SER A 254 1.23 14.37 0.27
N GLU A 255 0.21 15.18 0.54
CA GLU A 255 0.05 15.70 1.89
C GLU A 255 -0.47 14.58 2.79
N TYR A 256 -0.09 14.63 4.06
CA TYR A 256 -0.58 13.68 5.05
C TYR A 256 -0.85 14.34 6.40
N ASP A 257 -1.76 13.76 7.15
CA ASP A 257 -1.90 13.98 8.59
C ASP A 257 -1.80 12.65 9.33
N SER A 258 -1.44 12.68 10.58
CA SER A 258 -1.28 11.50 11.41
C SER A 258 -1.81 11.73 12.80
N PHE A 259 -2.44 10.70 13.33
CA PHE A 259 -3.02 10.71 14.67
C PHE A 259 -2.67 9.41 15.39
N ARG A 260 -2.38 9.51 16.68
CA ARG A 260 -2.22 8.36 17.54
C ARG A 260 -3.36 8.29 18.54
N LEU A 261 -4.22 7.29 18.37
CA LEU A 261 -5.27 6.99 19.34
C LEU A 261 -4.67 6.19 20.48
N GLU A 262 -4.80 6.69 21.70
CA GLU A 262 -4.26 6.07 22.92
C GLU A 262 -5.38 5.57 23.83
N ASN A 263 -5.02 4.72 24.81
CA ASN A 263 -5.93 4.20 25.84
C ASN A 263 -7.12 3.41 25.25
N ILE A 264 -6.91 2.68 24.17
CA ILE A 264 -7.93 1.82 23.58
C ILE A 264 -8.22 0.67 24.55
N VAL A 265 -9.45 0.59 25.01
CA VAL A 265 -9.91 -0.54 25.84
C VAL A 265 -10.22 -1.71 24.91
N ILE A 266 -9.50 -2.81 25.07
CA ILE A 266 -9.70 -4.06 24.37
C ILE A 266 -10.36 -5.01 25.37
N ASP A 267 -11.67 -5.24 25.22
CA ASP A 267 -12.44 -6.15 26.06
C ASP A 267 -12.23 -7.60 25.63
#